data_8e09fe4948fbafe83b3c35f861986021
#
_entry.id   8e09fe4948fbafe83b3c35f861986021
#
_cell.length_a   1.000
_cell.length_b   1.000
_cell.length_c   1.000
_cell.angle_alpha   90.00
_cell.angle_beta   90.00
_cell.angle_gamma   90.00
#
_symmetry.space_group_name_H-M   'P 1'
#
loop_
_entity.id
_entity.type
_entity.pdbx_description
1 polymer ?
#
loop_
_entity_poly.entity_id
_entity_poly.type
_entity_poly.pdbx_seq_one_letter_code
_entity_poly.pdbx_strand_id
1 'polypeptide(L)'
;MVGLLTTVTEPYGRVSMHGVREAVLEAQAEAAGLPLYRVPIPAPCPNEVYADAMRKALKAASQERITRMIFGDLFLEDVRAYRERMLDGTGITAEFPLWGRPTRELAEEMIAAGLVAHVTCLDPKKVPRELAGRQFDRDFLAQLPAEVDPCAERGEFHTCVSAGPMFRRPIPVAVGEIVERDGFVFADLTLTRAEAADESAGKPARYADPRDADPRDVV
;
A
#
# COMPACT_ATOMS: atom_id res chain seq x y z
N MET A 1 -4.13 -13.70 7.50
CA MET A 1 -4.49 -12.67 6.50
C MET A 1 -4.75 -13.41 5.18
N VAL A 2 -5.87 -13.16 4.52
CA VAL A 2 -6.32 -13.93 3.34
C VAL A 2 -6.13 -13.16 2.02
N GLY A 3 -5.85 -11.88 2.06
CA GLY A 3 -5.59 -11.08 0.87
C GLY A 3 -5.32 -9.60 1.14
N LEU A 4 -4.94 -8.89 0.10
CA LEU A 4 -4.67 -7.46 0.07
C LEU A 4 -5.69 -6.79 -0.83
N LEU A 5 -6.28 -5.67 -0.39
CA LEU A 5 -7.20 -4.88 -1.20
C LEU A 5 -6.60 -3.50 -1.45
N THR A 6 -6.63 -3.07 -2.70
CA THR A 6 -6.03 -1.80 -3.13
C THR A 6 -6.87 -1.12 -4.22
N THR A 7 -6.98 0.21 -4.16
CA THR A 7 -7.57 1.01 -5.24
C THR A 7 -6.50 1.34 -6.29
N VAL A 8 -6.85 1.15 -7.56
CA VAL A 8 -5.99 1.45 -8.71
C VAL A 8 -6.67 2.47 -9.60
N THR A 9 -5.97 3.54 -9.93
CA THR A 9 -6.45 4.53 -10.91
C THR A 9 -6.25 3.96 -12.30
N GLU A 10 -7.33 3.38 -12.86
CA GLU A 10 -7.30 2.56 -14.08
C GLU A 10 -6.63 3.26 -15.27
N PRO A 11 -6.94 4.54 -15.62
CA PRO A 11 -6.31 5.20 -16.75
C PRO A 11 -4.79 5.34 -16.66
N TYR A 12 -4.23 5.22 -15.46
CA TYR A 12 -2.79 5.38 -15.22
C TYR A 12 -2.08 4.07 -14.89
N GLY A 13 -2.80 2.99 -14.61
CA GLY A 13 -2.23 1.72 -14.14
C GLY A 13 -1.39 1.90 -12.87
N ARG A 14 -1.89 2.72 -11.92
CA ARG A 14 -1.17 3.10 -10.71
C ARG A 14 -2.05 3.04 -9.47
N VAL A 15 -1.44 2.69 -8.35
CA VAL A 15 -2.07 2.78 -7.02
C VAL A 15 -2.48 4.22 -6.77
N SER A 16 -3.74 4.40 -6.39
CA SER A 16 -4.30 5.73 -6.14
C SER A 16 -3.55 6.46 -5.05
N MET A 17 -3.33 7.76 -5.22
CA MET A 17 -2.56 8.66 -4.36
C MET A 17 -1.06 8.35 -4.27
N HIS A 18 -0.65 7.07 -4.22
CA HIS A 18 0.75 6.66 -4.08
C HIS A 18 1.56 6.76 -5.37
N GLY A 19 0.90 6.74 -6.53
CA GLY A 19 1.57 6.78 -7.82
C GLY A 19 2.39 5.52 -8.18
N VAL A 20 2.34 4.48 -7.36
CA VAL A 20 3.06 3.22 -7.55
C VAL A 20 2.51 2.46 -8.75
N ARG A 21 3.37 1.95 -9.62
CA ARG A 21 2.98 1.14 -10.77
C ARG A 21 2.31 -0.17 -10.34
N GLU A 22 1.32 -0.61 -11.09
CA GLU A 22 0.61 -1.88 -10.83
C GLU A 22 1.58 -3.07 -10.78
N ALA A 23 2.59 -3.10 -11.67
CA ALA A 23 3.58 -4.17 -11.66
C ALA A 23 4.38 -4.26 -10.34
N VAL A 24 4.66 -3.12 -9.69
CA VAL A 24 5.32 -3.11 -8.36
C VAL A 24 4.36 -3.60 -7.28
N LEU A 25 3.09 -3.20 -7.34
CA LEU A 25 2.05 -3.68 -6.43
C LEU A 25 1.85 -5.21 -6.54
N GLU A 26 1.85 -5.74 -7.76
CA GLU A 26 1.78 -7.20 -8.00
C GLU A 26 2.98 -7.92 -7.39
N ALA A 27 4.18 -7.38 -7.58
CA ALA A 27 5.39 -7.93 -6.98
C ALA A 27 5.34 -7.89 -5.43
N GLN A 28 4.71 -6.86 -4.84
CA GLN A 28 4.49 -6.80 -3.38
C GLN A 28 3.55 -7.92 -2.92
N ALA A 29 2.43 -8.13 -3.61
CA ALA A 29 1.48 -9.18 -3.27
C ALA A 29 2.11 -10.57 -3.41
N GLU A 30 2.88 -10.81 -4.49
CA GLU A 30 3.62 -12.05 -4.69
C GLU A 30 4.66 -12.28 -3.58
N ALA A 31 5.45 -11.24 -3.24
CA ALA A 31 6.45 -11.33 -2.18
C ALA A 31 5.83 -11.59 -0.80
N ALA A 32 4.65 -11.03 -0.54
CA ALA A 32 3.87 -11.30 0.66
C ALA A 32 3.21 -12.69 0.64
N GLY A 33 3.05 -13.29 -0.54
CA GLY A 33 2.35 -14.56 -0.73
C GLY A 33 0.84 -14.46 -0.49
N LEU A 34 0.24 -13.31 -0.81
CA LEU A 34 -1.16 -13.02 -0.60
C LEU A 34 -1.86 -12.65 -1.93
N PRO A 35 -3.11 -13.09 -2.14
CA PRO A 35 -3.94 -12.61 -3.24
C PRO A 35 -4.10 -11.09 -3.22
N LEU A 36 -4.16 -10.48 -4.40
CA LEU A 36 -4.37 -9.04 -4.57
C LEU A 36 -5.75 -8.77 -5.17
N TYR A 37 -6.59 -8.06 -4.43
CA TYR A 37 -7.91 -7.58 -4.86
C TYR A 37 -7.79 -6.12 -5.30
N ARG A 38 -7.92 -5.88 -6.60
CA ARG A 38 -7.88 -4.54 -7.17
C ARG A 38 -9.28 -3.94 -7.24
N VAL A 39 -9.39 -2.70 -6.79
CA VAL A 39 -10.60 -1.89 -6.97
C VAL A 39 -10.28 -0.80 -7.99
N PRO A 40 -10.69 -0.98 -9.27
CA PRO A 40 -10.45 0.03 -10.29
C PRO A 40 -11.29 1.27 -10.03
N ILE A 41 -10.67 2.44 -10.13
CA ILE A 41 -11.34 3.74 -10.06
C ILE A 41 -10.92 4.64 -11.23
N PRO A 42 -11.82 5.51 -11.72
CA PRO A 42 -11.50 6.44 -12.81
C PRO A 42 -10.60 7.59 -12.35
N ALA A 43 -10.17 8.41 -13.30
CA ALA A 43 -9.55 9.71 -13.05
C ALA A 43 -10.26 10.78 -13.92
N PRO A 44 -10.85 11.82 -13.31
CA PRO A 44 -11.03 12.04 -11.87
C PRO A 44 -11.99 11.03 -11.22
N CYS A 45 -11.85 10.80 -9.91
CA CYS A 45 -12.71 9.90 -9.15
C CYS A 45 -13.55 10.71 -8.13
N PRO A 46 -14.81 11.06 -8.45
CA PRO A 46 -15.72 11.65 -7.48
C PRO A 46 -16.00 10.72 -6.29
N ASN A 47 -16.29 11.28 -5.12
CA ASN A 47 -16.51 10.50 -3.89
C ASN A 47 -17.60 9.43 -4.04
N GLU A 48 -18.67 9.73 -4.78
CA GLU A 48 -19.77 8.78 -5.04
C GLU A 48 -19.30 7.57 -5.86
N VAL A 49 -18.46 7.82 -6.88
CA VAL A 49 -17.89 6.77 -7.72
C VAL A 49 -16.93 5.89 -6.92
N TYR A 50 -16.10 6.52 -6.08
CA TYR A 50 -15.23 5.80 -5.15
C TYR A 50 -16.05 4.92 -4.19
N ALA A 51 -17.08 5.50 -3.57
CA ALA A 51 -17.95 4.77 -2.63
C ALA A 51 -18.66 3.58 -3.30
N ASP A 52 -19.12 3.74 -4.55
CA ASP A 52 -19.72 2.65 -5.32
C ASP A 52 -18.74 1.52 -5.64
N ALA A 53 -17.51 1.86 -6.04
CA ALA A 53 -16.47 0.89 -6.30
C ALA A 53 -16.13 0.09 -5.03
N MET A 54 -15.94 0.78 -3.90
CA MET A 54 -15.68 0.14 -2.62
C MET A 54 -16.85 -0.73 -2.15
N ARG A 55 -18.09 -0.28 -2.31
CA ARG A 55 -19.28 -1.08 -1.95
C ARG A 55 -19.34 -2.40 -2.71
N LYS A 56 -19.01 -2.39 -4.01
CA LYS A 56 -18.95 -3.60 -4.84
C LYS A 56 -17.84 -4.55 -4.34
N ALA A 57 -16.65 -4.02 -4.04
CA ALA A 57 -15.55 -4.81 -3.52
C ALA A 57 -15.89 -5.43 -2.15
N LEU A 58 -16.49 -4.66 -1.23
CA LEU A 58 -16.90 -5.15 0.08
C LEU A 58 -18.01 -6.21 -0.01
N LYS A 59 -18.94 -6.06 -0.97
CA LYS A 59 -19.95 -7.08 -1.22
C LYS A 59 -19.32 -8.39 -1.68
N ALA A 60 -18.34 -8.35 -2.57
CA ALA A 60 -17.59 -9.52 -3.02
C ALA A 60 -16.85 -10.16 -1.84
N ALA A 61 -16.12 -9.36 -1.04
CA ALA A 61 -15.41 -9.83 0.14
C ALA A 61 -16.33 -10.52 1.15
N SER A 62 -17.53 -9.96 1.39
CA SER A 62 -18.53 -10.59 2.27
C SER A 62 -19.03 -11.92 1.71
N GLN A 63 -19.19 -12.05 0.39
CA GLN A 63 -19.56 -13.33 -0.25
C GLN A 63 -18.47 -14.40 -0.10
N GLU A 64 -17.20 -13.98 -0.08
CA GLU A 64 -16.04 -14.83 0.21
C GLU A 64 -15.85 -15.12 1.72
N ARG A 65 -16.82 -14.74 2.56
CA ARG A 65 -16.81 -14.91 4.01
C ARG A 65 -15.67 -14.18 4.72
N ILE A 66 -15.15 -13.10 4.14
CA ILE A 66 -14.23 -12.21 4.83
C ILE A 66 -15.00 -11.48 5.93
N THR A 67 -14.53 -11.60 7.16
CA THR A 67 -15.20 -11.04 8.34
C THR A 67 -14.46 -9.86 8.96
N ARG A 68 -13.21 -9.62 8.56
CA ARG A 68 -12.38 -8.54 9.11
C ARG A 68 -11.63 -7.82 8.00
N MET A 69 -11.55 -6.49 8.13
CA MET A 69 -10.71 -5.64 7.30
C MET A 69 -9.76 -4.85 8.19
N ILE A 70 -8.46 -4.99 7.93
CA ILE A 70 -7.41 -4.37 8.72
C ILE A 70 -6.98 -3.08 8.03
N PHE A 71 -6.93 -1.99 8.79
CA PHE A 71 -6.48 -0.69 8.35
C PHE A 71 -5.24 -0.27 9.14
N GLY A 72 -4.31 0.42 8.48
CA GLY A 72 -3.09 0.94 9.08
C GLY A 72 -3.24 2.33 9.69
N ASP A 73 -4.46 2.88 9.75
CA ASP A 73 -4.71 4.23 10.27
C ASP A 73 -4.26 4.35 11.73
N LEU A 74 -3.63 5.49 12.09
CA LEU A 74 -2.91 5.66 13.35
C LEU A 74 -3.65 6.54 14.37
N PHE A 75 -4.21 7.70 13.94
CA PHE A 75 -4.84 8.64 14.89
C PHE A 75 -5.90 9.58 14.27
N LEU A 76 -6.19 9.49 12.97
CA LEU A 76 -7.21 10.34 12.33
C LEU A 76 -8.62 9.78 12.60
N GLU A 77 -9.31 10.35 13.59
CA GLU A 77 -10.63 9.87 14.03
C GLU A 77 -11.71 9.95 12.94
N ASP A 78 -11.67 10.97 12.10
CA ASP A 78 -12.59 11.15 10.98
C ASP A 78 -12.40 10.09 9.89
N VAL A 79 -11.15 9.72 9.61
CA VAL A 79 -10.80 8.63 8.69
C VAL A 79 -11.26 7.30 9.25
N ARG A 80 -10.97 7.02 10.52
CA ARG A 80 -11.44 5.81 11.21
C ARG A 80 -12.96 5.70 11.17
N ALA A 81 -13.67 6.76 11.54
CA ALA A 81 -15.12 6.78 11.50
C ALA A 81 -15.67 6.60 10.08
N TYR A 82 -14.98 7.11 9.05
CA TYR A 82 -15.32 6.83 7.65
C TYR A 82 -15.15 5.33 7.31
N ARG A 83 -14.03 4.69 7.73
CA ARG A 83 -13.80 3.25 7.51
C ARG A 83 -14.88 2.41 8.16
N GLU A 84 -15.21 2.70 9.42
CA GLU A 84 -16.25 1.99 10.16
C GLU A 84 -17.63 2.14 9.47
N ARG A 85 -18.03 3.36 9.10
CA ARG A 85 -19.29 3.59 8.35
C ARG A 85 -19.31 2.89 6.98
N MET A 86 -18.19 2.82 6.29
CA MET A 86 -18.11 2.13 5.00
C MET A 86 -18.39 0.62 5.12
N LEU A 87 -18.11 0.04 6.29
CA LEU A 87 -18.33 -1.37 6.57
C LEU A 87 -19.70 -1.68 7.18
N ASP A 88 -20.49 -0.67 7.55
CA ASP A 88 -21.83 -0.85 8.14
C ASP A 88 -22.70 -1.75 7.26
N GLY A 89 -23.33 -2.74 7.87
CA GLY A 89 -24.24 -3.67 7.20
C GLY A 89 -23.56 -4.71 6.27
N THR A 90 -22.24 -4.70 6.13
CA THR A 90 -21.52 -5.68 5.29
C THR A 90 -21.23 -7.00 5.98
N GLY A 91 -21.29 -7.04 7.31
CA GLY A 91 -20.84 -8.17 8.12
C GLY A 91 -19.32 -8.24 8.31
N ILE A 92 -18.58 -7.23 7.82
CA ILE A 92 -17.12 -7.11 7.96
C ILE A 92 -16.82 -6.11 9.07
N THR A 93 -15.94 -6.47 10.00
CA THR A 93 -15.51 -5.60 11.11
C THR A 93 -14.19 -4.92 10.76
N ALA A 94 -14.08 -3.60 11.01
CA ALA A 94 -12.83 -2.87 10.91
C ALA A 94 -11.90 -3.17 12.08
N GLU A 95 -10.60 -3.35 11.81
CA GLU A 95 -9.57 -3.49 12.81
C GLU A 95 -8.44 -2.49 12.56
N PHE A 96 -7.96 -1.86 13.63
CA PHE A 96 -6.93 -0.81 13.60
C PHE A 96 -5.79 -1.18 14.58
N PRO A 97 -4.93 -2.16 14.24
CA PRO A 97 -3.94 -2.70 15.19
C PRO A 97 -2.84 -1.70 15.58
N LEU A 98 -2.68 -0.62 14.81
CA LEU A 98 -1.68 0.41 15.06
C LEU A 98 -2.27 1.68 15.70
N TRP A 99 -3.57 1.69 15.96
CA TRP A 99 -4.26 2.88 16.48
C TRP A 99 -3.68 3.40 17.78
N GLY A 100 -3.40 4.70 17.82
CA GLY A 100 -2.88 5.39 19.00
C GLY A 100 -1.39 5.14 19.26
N ARG A 101 -0.68 4.44 18.38
CA ARG A 101 0.77 4.28 18.53
C ARG A 101 1.51 5.60 18.26
N PRO A 102 2.53 5.96 19.06
CA PRO A 102 3.39 7.10 18.79
C PRO A 102 4.09 6.91 17.43
N THR A 103 3.85 7.82 16.50
CA THR A 103 4.27 7.64 15.09
C THR A 103 5.78 7.65 14.91
N ARG A 104 6.51 8.43 15.71
CA ARG A 104 7.99 8.41 15.68
C ARG A 104 8.56 7.08 16.11
N GLU A 105 8.05 6.54 17.22
CA GLU A 105 8.49 5.22 17.71
C GLU A 105 8.16 4.13 16.70
N LEU A 106 6.96 4.20 16.10
CA LEU A 106 6.54 3.25 15.07
C LEU A 106 7.43 3.33 13.83
N ALA A 107 7.78 4.54 13.36
CA ALA A 107 8.69 4.72 12.22
C ALA A 107 10.08 4.14 12.50
N GLU A 108 10.63 4.39 13.69
CA GLU A 108 11.92 3.86 14.11
C GLU A 108 11.90 2.32 14.26
N GLU A 109 10.80 1.76 14.78
CA GLU A 109 10.59 0.31 14.89
C GLU A 109 10.54 -0.34 13.51
N MET A 110 9.79 0.23 12.55
CA MET A 110 9.74 -0.27 11.18
C MET A 110 11.12 -0.31 10.52
N ILE A 111 11.90 0.77 10.66
CA ILE A 111 13.27 0.84 10.14
C ILE A 111 14.17 -0.20 10.82
N ALA A 112 14.08 -0.31 12.16
CA ALA A 112 14.88 -1.27 12.92
C ALA A 112 14.52 -2.74 12.60
N ALA A 113 13.26 -3.00 12.24
CA ALA A 113 12.80 -4.31 11.79
C ALA A 113 13.23 -4.65 10.34
N GLY A 114 13.97 -3.78 9.67
CA GLY A 114 14.47 -4.01 8.31
C GLY A 114 13.49 -3.68 7.20
N LEU A 115 12.46 -2.87 7.49
CA LEU A 115 11.59 -2.34 6.44
C LEU A 115 12.38 -1.40 5.54
N VAL A 116 12.33 -1.64 4.23
CA VAL A 116 12.87 -0.77 3.19
C VAL A 116 11.71 -0.22 2.38
N ALA A 117 11.55 1.09 2.39
CA ALA A 117 10.52 1.79 1.62
C ALA A 117 11.11 3.03 0.95
N HIS A 118 10.50 3.47 -0.15
CA HIS A 118 10.90 4.67 -0.88
C HIS A 118 9.72 5.64 -0.94
N VAL A 119 10.01 6.92 -0.79
CA VAL A 119 9.00 8.00 -0.92
C VAL A 119 8.58 8.10 -2.38
N THR A 120 7.33 7.80 -2.67
CA THR A 120 6.78 7.77 -4.04
C THR A 120 5.94 9.00 -4.38
N CYS A 121 5.43 9.68 -3.37
CA CYS A 121 4.67 10.92 -3.53
C CYS A 121 4.88 11.78 -2.30
N LEU A 122 4.95 13.10 -2.47
CA LEU A 122 4.98 14.05 -1.36
C LEU A 122 4.30 15.38 -1.73
N ASP A 123 3.77 16.05 -0.69
CA ASP A 123 3.30 17.44 -0.80
C ASP A 123 4.48 18.41 -0.61
N PRO A 124 4.95 19.11 -1.66
CA PRO A 124 6.10 20.00 -1.57
C PRO A 124 5.88 21.24 -0.70
N LYS A 125 4.65 21.49 -0.27
CA LYS A 125 4.33 22.55 0.71
C LYS A 125 4.64 22.14 2.14
N LYS A 126 4.76 20.85 2.40
CA LYS A 126 5.00 20.28 3.73
C LYS A 126 6.34 19.59 3.83
N VAL A 127 6.77 18.90 2.78
CA VAL A 127 7.97 18.06 2.76
C VAL A 127 8.92 18.56 1.68
N PRO A 128 10.23 18.75 1.96
CA PRO A 128 11.22 19.17 0.98
C PRO A 128 11.19 18.28 -0.27
N ARG A 129 11.16 18.91 -1.46
CA ARG A 129 11.06 18.22 -2.76
C ARG A 129 12.16 17.19 -2.99
N GLU A 130 13.36 17.46 -2.50
CA GLU A 130 14.54 16.62 -2.60
C GLU A 130 14.43 15.28 -1.84
N LEU A 131 13.40 15.14 -1.02
CA LEU A 131 13.10 13.89 -0.32
C LEU A 131 12.26 12.92 -1.17
N ALA A 132 11.76 13.35 -2.33
CA ALA A 132 11.11 12.42 -3.27
C ALA A 132 12.09 11.35 -3.77
N GLY A 133 11.67 10.10 -3.79
CA GLY A 133 12.49 8.95 -4.17
C GLY A 133 13.48 8.49 -3.09
N ARG A 134 13.66 9.24 -2.00
CA ARG A 134 14.55 8.84 -0.90
C ARG A 134 14.02 7.59 -0.20
N GLN A 135 14.95 6.82 0.33
CA GLN A 135 14.60 5.72 1.22
C GLN A 135 14.07 6.26 2.55
N PHE A 136 13.04 5.63 3.07
CA PHE A 136 12.50 5.87 4.40
C PHE A 136 13.42 5.25 5.45
N ASP A 137 14.38 6.03 5.92
CA ASP A 137 15.39 5.64 6.89
C ASP A 137 15.58 6.73 7.97
N ARG A 138 16.52 6.54 8.88
CA ARG A 138 16.78 7.51 9.95
C ARG A 138 17.23 8.87 9.43
N ASP A 139 18.00 8.90 8.34
CA ASP A 139 18.48 10.14 7.73
C ASP A 139 17.32 10.89 7.08
N PHE A 140 16.38 10.17 6.47
CA PHE A 140 15.12 10.75 5.98
C PHE A 140 14.31 11.34 7.14
N LEU A 141 14.09 10.59 8.22
CA LEU A 141 13.34 11.08 9.39
C LEU A 141 13.98 12.30 10.06
N ALA A 142 15.30 12.41 10.02
CA ALA A 142 16.03 13.57 10.54
C ALA A 142 15.89 14.83 9.68
N GLN A 143 15.55 14.68 8.40
CA GLN A 143 15.36 15.78 7.45
C GLN A 143 13.91 16.25 7.35
N LEU A 144 12.96 15.53 7.97
CA LEU A 144 11.56 15.96 7.99
C LEU A 144 11.40 17.22 8.84
N PRO A 145 10.60 18.20 8.39
CA PRO A 145 10.16 19.32 9.23
C PRO A 145 9.45 18.80 10.49
N ALA A 146 9.58 19.52 11.60
CA ALA A 146 9.08 19.11 12.90
C ALA A 146 7.55 18.91 12.96
N GLU A 147 6.83 19.62 12.08
CA GLU A 147 5.37 19.54 11.95
C GLU A 147 4.88 18.37 11.11
N VAL A 148 5.77 17.69 10.36
CA VAL A 148 5.45 16.54 9.53
C VAL A 148 5.40 15.28 10.37
N ASP A 149 4.33 14.51 10.23
CA ASP A 149 4.22 13.23 10.89
C ASP A 149 5.23 12.21 10.31
N PRO A 150 6.07 11.58 11.15
CA PRO A 150 7.03 10.56 10.71
C PRO A 150 6.43 9.38 9.93
N CYS A 151 5.16 9.05 10.16
CA CYS A 151 4.43 8.03 9.41
C CYS A 151 3.55 8.61 8.29
N ALA A 152 3.57 9.93 8.08
CA ALA A 152 2.79 10.64 7.07
C ALA A 152 1.28 10.44 7.17
N GLU A 153 0.75 10.26 8.38
CA GLU A 153 -0.68 9.96 8.59
C GLU A 153 -1.61 11.05 8.06
N ARG A 154 -1.13 12.31 7.97
CA ARG A 154 -1.90 13.43 7.40
C ARG A 154 -1.71 13.58 5.90
N GLY A 155 -1.16 12.57 5.21
CA GLY A 155 -0.95 12.59 3.77
C GLY A 155 0.18 13.50 3.30
N GLU A 156 1.19 13.78 4.15
CA GLU A 156 2.32 14.63 3.81
C GLU A 156 3.21 13.99 2.75
N PHE A 157 3.36 12.68 2.81
CA PHE A 157 4.03 11.88 1.80
C PHE A 157 3.47 10.45 1.78
N HIS A 158 3.81 9.70 0.74
CA HIS A 158 3.47 8.28 0.60
C HIS A 158 4.72 7.48 0.25
N THR A 159 4.75 6.23 0.69
CA THR A 159 5.87 5.33 0.46
C THR A 159 5.44 4.04 -0.25
N CYS A 160 6.39 3.38 -0.87
CA CYS A 160 6.25 2.02 -1.38
C CYS A 160 7.31 1.13 -0.75
N VAL A 161 6.88 0.07 -0.08
CA VAL A 161 7.76 -0.89 0.58
C VAL A 161 8.33 -1.87 -0.44
N SER A 162 9.65 -2.05 -0.43
CA SER A 162 10.36 -3.00 -1.31
C SER A 162 11.03 -4.16 -0.57
N ALA A 163 11.21 -4.05 0.76
CA ALA A 163 11.68 -5.15 1.59
C ALA A 163 11.18 -5.00 3.02
N GLY A 164 11.15 -6.11 3.76
CA GLY A 164 10.74 -6.13 5.16
C GLY A 164 10.34 -7.53 5.60
N PRO A 165 10.07 -7.72 6.90
CA PRO A 165 9.76 -9.03 7.48
C PRO A 165 8.47 -9.66 6.93
N MET A 166 7.58 -8.87 6.31
CA MET A 166 6.34 -9.34 5.69
C MET A 166 6.56 -9.99 4.32
N PHE A 167 7.71 -9.81 3.69
CA PHE A 167 8.00 -10.33 2.36
C PHE A 167 8.93 -11.55 2.44
N ARG A 168 8.66 -12.55 1.63
CA ARG A 168 9.49 -13.73 1.48
C ARG A 168 10.85 -13.43 0.82
N ARG A 169 10.90 -12.36 0.03
CA ARG A 169 12.09 -11.85 -0.67
C ARG A 169 11.98 -10.35 -0.90
N PRO A 170 13.06 -9.62 -0.98
CA PRO A 170 13.05 -8.23 -1.42
C PRO A 170 12.53 -8.11 -2.85
N ILE A 171 11.92 -6.97 -3.15
CA ILE A 171 11.42 -6.61 -4.47
C ILE A 171 12.47 -5.66 -5.08
N PRO A 172 13.13 -6.06 -6.16
CA PRO A 172 14.16 -5.24 -6.78
C PRO A 172 13.50 -4.06 -7.50
N VAL A 173 13.67 -2.86 -6.94
CA VAL A 173 13.15 -1.61 -7.49
C VAL A 173 14.27 -0.60 -7.72
N ALA A 174 14.06 0.26 -8.71
CA ALA A 174 14.88 1.45 -8.94
C ALA A 174 13.99 2.69 -8.93
N VAL A 175 14.51 3.77 -8.35
CA VAL A 175 13.92 5.09 -8.45
C VAL A 175 14.17 5.63 -9.85
N GLY A 176 13.11 5.98 -10.54
CA GLY A 176 13.13 6.54 -11.89
C GLY A 176 12.95 8.06 -11.89
N GLU A 177 12.14 8.54 -12.82
CA GLU A 177 11.89 9.97 -12.99
C GLU A 177 11.14 10.57 -11.79
N ILE A 178 11.52 11.80 -11.42
CA ILE A 178 10.82 12.61 -10.42
C ILE A 178 10.07 13.72 -11.14
N VAL A 179 8.74 13.70 -11.05
CA VAL A 179 7.85 14.63 -11.73
C VAL A 179 6.94 15.36 -10.74
N GLU A 180 6.58 16.58 -11.10
CA GLU A 180 5.54 17.33 -10.38
C GLU A 180 4.24 17.29 -11.16
N ARG A 181 3.14 16.94 -10.50
CA ARG A 181 1.81 16.88 -11.10
C ARG A 181 0.76 17.22 -10.05
N ASP A 182 -0.20 18.04 -10.41
CA ASP A 182 -1.35 18.42 -9.56
C ASP A 182 -0.94 18.93 -8.17
N GLY A 183 0.24 19.59 -8.07
CA GLY A 183 0.77 20.15 -6.83
C GLY A 183 1.47 19.14 -5.91
N PHE A 184 1.68 17.91 -6.37
CA PHE A 184 2.46 16.88 -5.69
C PHE A 184 3.70 16.50 -6.48
N VAL A 185 4.72 16.03 -5.78
CA VAL A 185 5.94 15.49 -6.40
C VAL A 185 5.90 13.97 -6.32
N PHE A 186 6.03 13.33 -7.47
CA PHE A 186 6.02 11.88 -7.60
C PHE A 186 7.40 11.38 -8.00
N ALA A 187 7.87 10.33 -7.34
CA ALA A 187 9.03 9.55 -7.76
C ALA A 187 8.55 8.19 -8.31
N ASP A 188 8.84 7.94 -9.57
CA ASP A 188 8.48 6.67 -10.19
C ASP A 188 9.35 5.54 -9.63
N LEU A 189 8.73 4.40 -9.34
CA LEU A 189 9.44 3.17 -9.01
C LEU A 189 9.21 2.14 -10.11
N THR A 190 10.30 1.57 -10.61
CA THR A 190 10.26 0.50 -11.61
C THR A 190 10.91 -0.76 -11.08
N LEU A 191 10.37 -1.92 -11.47
CA LEU A 191 11.04 -3.18 -11.21
C LEU A 191 12.35 -3.24 -12.01
N THR A 192 13.43 -3.60 -11.32
CA THR A 192 14.68 -3.96 -12.01
C THR A 192 14.69 -5.47 -12.23
N ARG A 193 15.33 -5.93 -13.31
CA ARG A 193 15.62 -7.37 -13.44
C ARG A 193 16.54 -7.75 -12.31
N ALA A 194 16.15 -8.71 -11.48
CA ALA A 194 17.11 -9.40 -10.66
C ALA A 194 18.18 -9.99 -11.62
N GLU A 195 19.44 -9.64 -11.43
CA GLU A 195 20.51 -10.37 -12.10
C GLU A 195 20.28 -11.84 -11.76
N ALA A 196 20.23 -12.68 -12.79
CA ALA A 196 19.89 -14.09 -12.68
C ALA A 196 20.90 -14.79 -11.75
N ALA A 197 20.51 -14.91 -10.48
CA ALA A 197 21.11 -15.82 -9.56
C ALA A 197 20.27 -17.10 -9.59
N ASP A 198 20.84 -18.09 -10.29
CA ASP A 198 20.52 -19.52 -10.21
C ASP A 198 19.12 -19.99 -10.68
N GLU A 199 19.03 -20.36 -11.96
CA GLU A 199 17.92 -21.10 -12.57
C GLU A 199 17.86 -22.58 -12.11
N SER A 200 17.90 -22.87 -10.82
CA SER A 200 17.74 -24.26 -10.32
C SER A 200 16.56 -24.46 -9.36
N ALA A 201 15.73 -23.48 -9.14
CA ALA A 201 14.54 -23.62 -8.30
C ALA A 201 13.26 -23.46 -9.13
N GLY A 202 12.56 -24.57 -9.25
CA GLY A 202 11.26 -24.88 -9.80
C GLY A 202 10.35 -23.80 -10.38
N LYS A 203 9.64 -24.17 -11.44
CA LYS A 203 8.60 -23.38 -12.15
C LYS A 203 7.70 -22.61 -11.19
N PRO A 204 7.39 -21.33 -11.47
CA PRO A 204 6.42 -20.57 -10.67
C PRO A 204 5.06 -21.25 -10.74
N ALA A 205 4.46 -21.44 -9.58
CA ALA A 205 3.06 -21.88 -9.47
C ALA A 205 2.18 -20.90 -10.24
N ARG A 206 1.34 -21.42 -11.12
CA ARG A 206 0.34 -20.64 -11.86
C ARG A 206 -0.55 -19.91 -10.85
N TYR A 207 -0.80 -18.64 -11.10
CA TYR A 207 -1.78 -17.82 -10.39
C TYR A 207 -3.11 -18.58 -10.41
N ALA A 208 -3.55 -19.09 -9.23
CA ALA A 208 -4.84 -19.75 -9.12
C ALA A 208 -5.94 -18.69 -9.20
N ASP A 209 -6.90 -18.89 -10.09
CA ASP A 209 -8.13 -18.11 -10.12
C ASP A 209 -8.83 -18.32 -8.75
N PRO A 210 -9.25 -17.24 -8.06
CA PRO A 210 -9.95 -17.38 -6.77
C PRO A 210 -11.18 -18.28 -6.80
N ARG A 211 -11.68 -18.62 -7.99
CA ARG A 211 -12.82 -19.53 -8.20
C ARG A 211 -12.47 -21.02 -8.07
N ASP A 212 -11.18 -21.37 -8.08
CA ASP A 212 -10.71 -22.75 -8.05
C ASP A 212 -10.21 -23.20 -6.64
N ALA A 213 -10.29 -22.34 -5.62
CA ALA A 213 -9.90 -22.70 -4.25
C ALA A 213 -10.99 -23.54 -3.57
N ASP A 214 -10.62 -24.74 -3.10
CA ASP A 214 -11.50 -25.59 -2.29
C ASP A 214 -11.81 -24.91 -0.95
N PRO A 215 -13.10 -24.75 -0.56
CA PRO A 215 -13.48 -24.08 0.68
C PRO A 215 -12.97 -24.74 1.96
N ARG A 216 -12.29 -25.87 1.89
CA ARG A 216 -11.82 -26.66 3.04
C ARG A 216 -10.37 -26.39 3.43
N ASP A 217 -9.63 -25.58 2.65
CA ASP A 217 -8.20 -25.30 2.90
C ASP A 217 -7.96 -23.95 3.63
N VAL A 218 -8.99 -23.41 4.27
CA VAL A 218 -8.91 -22.18 5.06
C VAL A 218 -8.95 -22.52 6.54
N VAL A 219 -7.78 -22.66 7.13
CA VAL A 219 -7.57 -22.63 8.59
C VAL A 219 -6.88 -21.34 8.96
#